data_eba76febc245ef3155d23177cca226e6
#
_entry.id   eba76febc245ef3155d23177cca226e6
#
_cell.length_a   1.000
_cell.length_b   1.000
_cell.length_c   1.000
_cell.angle_alpha   90.00
_cell.angle_beta   90.00
_cell.angle_gamma   90.00
#
_symmetry.space_group_name_H-M   'P 1'
#
loop_
_entity.id
_entity.type
_entity.pdbx_description
1 polymer ?
#
loop_
_entity_poly.entity_id
_entity_poly.type
_entity_poly.pdbx_seq_one_letter_code
_entity_poly.pdbx_strand_id
1 'polypeptide(L)'
;CRGGEVTVWPGAAEIADMFALLPRVKSEYRQAYFKLKEQEILLFLAMYGVPPLKTAESCEERYMEIIKMIHAKITGSWQEHYTIEQLAREHSINASVLKKVFKMVYGKPMAQYMKEYRMRKAAALLVAGSSSVAEIAAAAGYGSQSKFAAAFKQVMQLAPSEYRMRYGKK
;
A
#
# COMPACT_ATOMS: atom_id res chain seq x y z
N CYS A 1 -4.23 -4.21 -14.98
CA CYS A 1 -5.67 -4.31 -15.27
C CYS A 1 -5.88 -5.15 -16.51
N ARG A 2 -6.26 -6.43 -16.36
CA ARG A 2 -6.79 -7.27 -17.44
C ARG A 2 -8.19 -7.72 -17.01
N GLY A 3 -9.18 -7.43 -17.90
CA GLY A 3 -10.46 -8.14 -17.89
C GLY A 3 -11.52 -7.62 -16.91
N GLY A 4 -11.71 -6.33 -16.79
CA GLY A 4 -12.99 -5.81 -16.35
C GLY A 4 -13.92 -5.79 -17.56
N GLU A 5 -15.06 -6.49 -17.51
CA GLU A 5 -16.14 -6.28 -18.46
C GLU A 5 -16.45 -4.78 -18.47
N VAL A 6 -16.23 -4.14 -19.61
CA VAL A 6 -16.66 -2.76 -19.84
C VAL A 6 -18.18 -2.80 -19.91
N THR A 7 -18.83 -2.55 -18.78
CA THR A 7 -20.28 -2.36 -18.78
C THR A 7 -20.54 -1.04 -19.48
N VAL A 8 -20.94 -1.09 -20.75
CA VAL A 8 -21.34 0.09 -21.50
C VAL A 8 -22.65 0.60 -20.90
N TRP A 9 -22.61 1.81 -20.36
CA TRP A 9 -23.83 2.48 -19.89
C TRP A 9 -24.74 2.77 -21.09
N PRO A 10 -26.06 2.49 -21.02
CA PRO A 10 -26.98 2.69 -22.13
C PRO A 10 -26.95 4.11 -22.72
N GLY A 11 -26.69 5.16 -21.93
CA GLY A 11 -26.56 6.53 -22.36
C GLY A 11 -25.21 6.93 -22.97
N ALA A 12 -24.27 5.99 -23.13
CA ALA A 12 -22.94 6.32 -23.67
C ALA A 12 -22.98 6.69 -25.16
N ALA A 13 -23.87 6.06 -25.93
CA ALA A 13 -24.07 6.37 -27.35
C ALA A 13 -24.66 7.75 -27.54
N GLU A 14 -25.66 8.11 -26.76
CA GLU A 14 -26.34 9.42 -26.81
C GLU A 14 -25.37 10.54 -26.44
N ILE A 15 -24.51 10.35 -25.45
CA ILE A 15 -23.45 11.32 -25.10
C ILE A 15 -22.45 11.44 -26.25
N ALA A 16 -22.05 10.34 -26.89
CA ALA A 16 -21.13 10.39 -28.03
C ALA A 16 -21.76 11.18 -29.22
N ASP A 17 -23.04 10.97 -29.47
CA ASP A 17 -23.78 11.66 -30.53
C ASP A 17 -23.89 13.17 -30.27
N MET A 18 -23.98 13.61 -29.00
CA MET A 18 -23.96 15.03 -28.64
C MET A 18 -22.72 15.76 -29.17
N PHE A 19 -21.59 15.05 -29.33
CA PHE A 19 -20.34 15.61 -29.84
C PHE A 19 -20.05 15.32 -31.30
N ALA A 20 -20.98 14.69 -32.03
CA ALA A 20 -20.79 14.32 -33.45
C ALA A 20 -20.45 15.50 -34.38
N LEU A 21 -20.92 16.71 -34.05
CA LEU A 21 -20.62 17.91 -34.80
C LEU A 21 -19.29 18.57 -34.47
N LEU A 22 -18.60 18.16 -33.38
CA LEU A 22 -17.37 18.79 -32.92
C LEU A 22 -16.28 18.93 -34.00
N PRO A 23 -16.04 17.95 -34.90
CA PRO A 23 -15.05 18.09 -35.97
C PRO A 23 -15.38 19.21 -36.99
N ARG A 24 -16.66 19.59 -37.11
CA ARG A 24 -17.15 20.60 -38.05
C ARG A 24 -17.23 21.99 -37.44
N VAL A 25 -17.04 22.11 -36.11
CA VAL A 25 -17.11 23.40 -35.40
C VAL A 25 -15.83 24.18 -35.65
N LYS A 26 -15.92 25.38 -36.21
CA LYS A 26 -14.81 26.29 -36.39
C LYS A 26 -14.17 26.65 -35.06
N SER A 27 -12.84 26.87 -35.05
CA SER A 27 -12.06 27.12 -33.84
C SER A 27 -12.61 28.26 -32.97
N GLU A 28 -13.10 29.32 -33.60
CA GLU A 28 -13.69 30.50 -32.95
C GLU A 28 -14.96 30.21 -32.14
N TYR A 29 -15.72 29.15 -32.51
CA TYR A 29 -16.96 28.76 -31.81
C TYR A 29 -16.79 27.57 -30.85
N ARG A 30 -15.63 26.96 -30.81
CA ARG A 30 -15.43 25.75 -30.01
C ARG A 30 -15.71 25.95 -28.52
N GLN A 31 -15.30 27.09 -27.97
CA GLN A 31 -15.51 27.37 -26.55
C GLN A 31 -17.03 27.51 -26.22
N ALA A 32 -17.77 28.24 -27.07
CA ALA A 32 -19.22 28.36 -26.91
C ALA A 32 -19.92 27.00 -27.10
N TYR A 33 -19.48 26.20 -28.09
CA TYR A 33 -19.97 24.84 -28.31
C TYR A 33 -19.80 23.94 -27.11
N PHE A 34 -18.59 23.90 -26.52
CA PHE A 34 -18.35 23.09 -25.32
C PHE A 34 -19.22 23.54 -24.15
N LYS A 35 -19.37 24.82 -23.93
CA LYS A 35 -20.21 25.36 -22.85
C LYS A 35 -21.70 24.95 -23.01
N LEU A 36 -22.22 24.93 -24.22
CA LEU A 36 -23.56 24.41 -24.47
C LEU A 36 -23.68 22.92 -24.27
N LYS A 37 -22.66 22.15 -24.69
CA LYS A 37 -22.64 20.69 -24.51
C LYS A 37 -22.49 20.28 -23.05
N GLU A 38 -21.76 21.05 -22.27
CA GLU A 38 -21.69 20.86 -20.81
C GLU A 38 -23.08 20.94 -20.16
N GLN A 39 -23.89 21.97 -20.54
CA GLN A 39 -25.24 22.12 -20.03
C GLN A 39 -26.17 20.99 -20.51
N GLU A 40 -26.03 20.57 -21.77
CA GLU A 40 -26.81 19.48 -22.35
C GLU A 40 -26.52 18.15 -21.65
N ILE A 41 -25.25 17.85 -21.35
CA ILE A 41 -24.86 16.67 -20.57
C ILE A 41 -25.42 16.72 -19.14
N LEU A 42 -25.34 17.87 -18.48
CA LEU A 42 -25.90 18.02 -17.13
C LEU A 42 -27.39 17.76 -17.10
N LEU A 43 -28.12 18.29 -18.10
CA LEU A 43 -29.56 18.06 -18.26
C LEU A 43 -29.85 16.58 -18.54
N PHE A 44 -29.08 15.95 -19.42
CA PHE A 44 -29.20 14.52 -19.74
C PHE A 44 -28.99 13.65 -18.50
N LEU A 45 -27.94 13.91 -17.74
CA LEU A 45 -27.65 13.19 -16.50
C LEU A 45 -28.73 13.41 -15.43
N ALA A 46 -29.35 14.60 -15.39
CA ALA A 46 -30.47 14.89 -14.49
C ALA A 46 -31.74 14.12 -14.87
N MET A 47 -31.98 13.92 -16.16
CA MET A 47 -33.16 13.23 -16.68
C MET A 47 -33.04 11.69 -16.60
N TYR A 48 -31.88 11.16 -16.96
CA TYR A 48 -31.64 9.72 -17.09
C TYR A 48 -30.89 9.12 -15.92
N GLY A 49 -30.47 9.93 -14.96
CA GLY A 49 -29.65 9.52 -13.81
C GLY A 49 -28.17 9.42 -14.16
N VAL A 50 -27.33 9.66 -13.18
CA VAL A 50 -25.92 9.35 -13.29
C VAL A 50 -25.81 7.82 -13.31
N PRO A 51 -25.10 7.21 -14.30
CA PRO A 51 -24.86 5.77 -14.23
C PRO A 51 -24.34 5.46 -12.84
N PRO A 52 -24.82 4.37 -12.19
CA PRO A 52 -24.21 3.97 -10.96
C PRO A 52 -22.72 3.83 -11.27
N LEU A 53 -21.95 4.75 -10.77
CA LEU A 53 -20.53 4.49 -10.63
C LEU A 53 -20.52 3.16 -9.89
N LYS A 54 -20.31 2.04 -10.61
CA LYS A 54 -19.67 0.92 -9.95
C LYS A 54 -18.47 1.61 -9.35
N THR A 55 -18.51 1.85 -8.07
CA THR A 55 -17.34 2.23 -7.32
C THR A 55 -16.39 1.07 -7.65
N ALA A 56 -15.62 1.23 -8.74
CA ALA A 56 -14.39 0.54 -8.83
C ALA A 56 -13.81 0.85 -7.47
N GLU A 57 -13.67 -0.17 -6.62
CA GLU A 57 -12.96 -0.05 -5.35
C GLU A 57 -11.89 0.95 -5.65
N SER A 58 -11.95 2.12 -5.02
CA SER A 58 -11.11 3.22 -5.50
C SER A 58 -9.72 2.64 -5.53
N CYS A 59 -8.90 2.94 -6.52
CA CYS A 59 -7.55 2.36 -6.58
C CYS A 59 -6.86 2.45 -5.20
N GLU A 60 -7.26 3.43 -4.41
CA GLU A 60 -6.86 3.64 -3.03
C GLU A 60 -7.37 2.55 -2.08
N GLU A 61 -8.65 2.16 -2.13
CA GLU A 61 -9.21 1.09 -1.27
C GLU A 61 -8.56 -0.25 -1.57
N ARG A 62 -8.40 -0.59 -2.85
CA ARG A 62 -7.69 -1.79 -3.28
C ARG A 62 -6.24 -1.81 -2.81
N TYR A 63 -5.51 -0.69 -2.94
CA TYR A 63 -4.14 -0.61 -2.43
C TYR A 63 -4.08 -0.70 -0.91
N MET A 64 -5.04 -0.12 -0.20
CA MET A 64 -5.13 -0.23 1.26
C MET A 64 -5.32 -1.67 1.73
N GLU A 65 -6.16 -2.46 1.06
CA GLU A 65 -6.34 -3.88 1.37
C GLU A 65 -5.08 -4.70 1.09
N ILE A 66 -4.46 -4.50 -0.07
CA ILE A 66 -3.19 -5.15 -0.40
C ILE A 66 -2.11 -4.82 0.64
N ILE A 67 -2.00 -3.57 1.06
CA ILE A 67 -1.03 -3.15 2.07
C ILE A 67 -1.32 -3.79 3.43
N LYS A 68 -2.59 -3.92 3.84
CA LYS A 68 -2.97 -4.64 5.07
C LYS A 68 -2.60 -6.11 5.00
N MET A 69 -2.86 -6.79 3.88
CA MET A 69 -2.47 -8.20 3.68
C MET A 69 -0.95 -8.38 3.73
N ILE A 70 -0.20 -7.52 3.04
CA ILE A 70 1.26 -7.54 3.07
C ILE A 70 1.76 -7.31 4.51
N HIS A 71 1.22 -6.33 5.22
CA HIS A 71 1.58 -6.05 6.60
C HIS A 71 1.32 -7.26 7.50
N ALA A 72 0.14 -7.87 7.43
CA ALA A 72 -0.20 -9.07 8.20
C ALA A 72 0.78 -10.21 7.91
N LYS A 73 1.14 -10.45 6.65
CA LYS A 73 2.10 -11.46 6.22
C LYS A 73 3.48 -11.21 6.82
N ILE A 74 4.08 -10.02 6.62
CA ILE A 74 5.44 -9.71 7.08
C ILE A 74 5.56 -9.62 8.60
N THR A 75 4.49 -9.30 9.31
CA THR A 75 4.47 -9.26 10.77
C THR A 75 4.16 -10.64 11.38
N GLY A 76 3.33 -11.46 10.73
CA GLY A 76 3.03 -12.83 11.13
C GLY A 76 4.25 -13.75 10.99
N SER A 77 4.99 -13.61 9.89
CA SER A 77 6.24 -14.35 9.62
C SER A 77 7.46 -13.41 9.75
N TRP A 78 7.59 -12.72 10.86
CA TRP A 78 8.59 -11.67 11.06
C TRP A 78 10.05 -12.16 11.01
N GLN A 79 10.27 -13.45 11.13
CA GLN A 79 11.56 -14.12 11.01
C GLN A 79 12.02 -14.21 9.55
N GLU A 80 11.06 -14.27 8.60
CA GLU A 80 11.34 -14.37 7.18
C GLU A 80 11.72 -13.04 6.56
N HIS A 81 12.58 -13.10 5.55
CA HIS A 81 13.00 -11.94 4.78
C HIS A 81 12.26 -11.87 3.46
N TYR A 82 11.32 -10.94 3.35
CA TYR A 82 10.60 -10.65 2.12
C TYR A 82 11.23 -9.45 1.41
N THR A 83 11.48 -9.58 0.10
CA THR A 83 11.84 -8.43 -0.73
C THR A 83 10.58 -7.70 -1.20
N ILE A 84 10.72 -6.42 -1.49
CA ILE A 84 9.60 -5.62 -2.02
C ILE A 84 9.16 -6.17 -3.37
N GLU A 85 10.10 -6.63 -4.18
CA GLU A 85 9.86 -7.19 -5.50
C GLU A 85 9.08 -8.52 -5.44
N GLN A 86 9.36 -9.36 -4.43
CA GLN A 86 8.59 -10.59 -4.17
C GLN A 86 7.14 -10.26 -3.78
N LEU A 87 6.96 -9.39 -2.78
CA LEU A 87 5.63 -8.99 -2.31
C LEU A 87 4.82 -8.28 -3.40
N ALA A 88 5.46 -7.41 -4.17
CA ALA A 88 4.81 -6.71 -5.27
C ALA A 88 4.31 -7.68 -6.36
N ARG A 89 5.14 -8.69 -6.70
CA ARG A 89 4.80 -9.74 -7.66
C ARG A 89 3.65 -10.61 -7.19
N GLU A 90 3.70 -11.04 -5.92
CA GLU A 90 2.68 -11.89 -5.28
C GLU A 90 1.29 -11.21 -5.28
N HIS A 91 1.26 -9.90 -5.06
CA HIS A 91 0.01 -9.13 -5.03
C HIS A 91 -0.31 -8.41 -6.34
N SER A 92 0.42 -8.71 -7.43
CA SER A 92 0.21 -8.12 -8.76
C SER A 92 0.18 -6.58 -8.77
N ILE A 93 1.06 -5.95 -7.98
CA ILE A 93 1.24 -4.50 -7.93
C ILE A 93 2.67 -4.10 -8.31
N ASN A 94 2.83 -2.84 -8.70
CA ASN A 94 4.16 -2.31 -9.00
C ASN A 94 4.97 -2.08 -7.71
N ALA A 95 6.25 -2.48 -7.69
CA ALA A 95 7.15 -2.32 -6.54
C ALA A 95 7.30 -0.86 -6.08
N SER A 96 7.30 0.09 -7.02
CA SER A 96 7.37 1.52 -6.69
C SER A 96 6.09 2.01 -6.02
N VAL A 97 4.93 1.52 -6.46
CA VAL A 97 3.63 1.79 -5.85
C VAL A 97 3.59 1.20 -4.44
N LEU A 98 4.03 -0.06 -4.27
CA LEU A 98 4.12 -0.70 -2.95
C LEU A 98 4.97 0.13 -1.98
N LYS A 99 6.17 0.56 -2.39
CA LYS A 99 7.07 1.40 -1.57
C LYS A 99 6.39 2.69 -1.14
N LYS A 100 5.73 3.39 -2.08
CA LYS A 100 5.06 4.67 -1.84
C LYS A 100 3.87 4.52 -0.88
N VAL A 101 2.97 3.58 -1.17
CA VAL A 101 1.75 3.38 -0.38
C VAL A 101 2.08 2.85 1.02
N PHE A 102 3.01 1.89 1.14
CA PHE A 102 3.46 1.41 2.45
C PHE A 102 4.03 2.53 3.32
N LYS A 103 4.91 3.38 2.75
CA LYS A 103 5.46 4.54 3.47
C LYS A 103 4.36 5.53 3.88
N MET A 104 3.38 5.76 3.03
CA MET A 104 2.25 6.65 3.32
C MET A 104 1.41 6.12 4.49
N VAL A 105 1.10 4.81 4.51
CA VAL A 105 0.24 4.18 5.53
C VAL A 105 0.97 4.02 6.86
N TYR A 106 2.24 3.56 6.85
CA TYR A 106 2.99 3.24 8.08
C TYR A 106 4.04 4.29 8.46
N GLY A 107 4.11 5.41 7.74
CA GLY A 107 4.98 6.56 8.05
C GLY A 107 6.46 6.36 7.75
N LYS A 108 6.89 5.14 7.34
CA LYS A 108 8.29 4.81 7.10
C LYS A 108 8.47 3.73 6.04
N PRO A 109 9.66 3.65 5.39
CA PRO A 109 9.96 2.58 4.45
C PRO A 109 9.81 1.19 5.09
N MET A 110 9.35 0.20 4.30
CA MET A 110 9.09 -1.17 4.76
C MET A 110 10.31 -1.81 5.44
N ALA A 111 11.52 -1.64 4.89
CA ALA A 111 12.73 -2.19 5.46
C ALA A 111 13.02 -1.63 6.87
N GLN A 112 12.83 -0.32 7.07
CA GLN A 112 12.98 0.32 8.37
C GLN A 112 11.88 -0.13 9.33
N TYR A 113 10.64 -0.21 8.87
CA TYR A 113 9.51 -0.70 9.66
C TYR A 113 9.80 -2.12 10.19
N MET A 114 10.20 -3.04 9.31
CA MET A 114 10.49 -4.43 9.67
C MET A 114 11.71 -4.56 10.58
N LYS A 115 12.74 -3.73 10.38
CA LYS A 115 13.89 -3.68 11.30
C LYS A 115 13.43 -3.34 12.73
N GLU A 116 12.66 -2.27 12.88
CA GLU A 116 12.14 -1.85 14.19
C GLU A 116 11.18 -2.89 14.79
N TYR A 117 10.31 -3.48 13.97
CA TYR A 117 9.39 -4.52 14.40
C TYR A 117 10.14 -5.76 14.95
N ARG A 118 11.17 -6.24 14.21
CA ARG A 118 12.02 -7.35 14.65
C ARG A 118 12.73 -7.03 15.97
N MET A 119 13.24 -5.84 16.14
CA MET A 119 13.92 -5.45 17.38
C MET A 119 12.95 -5.38 18.57
N ARG A 120 11.69 -4.94 18.37
CA ARG A 120 10.66 -4.98 19.42
C ARG A 120 10.28 -6.41 19.80
N LYS A 121 10.14 -7.31 18.80
CA LYS A 121 9.90 -8.75 19.07
C LYS A 121 11.09 -9.37 19.82
N ALA A 122 12.32 -9.10 19.41
CA ALA A 122 13.51 -9.54 20.08
C ALA A 122 13.59 -9.01 21.53
N ALA A 123 13.22 -7.76 21.77
CA ALA A 123 13.16 -7.18 23.11
C ALA A 123 12.17 -7.93 24.01
N ALA A 124 10.98 -8.29 23.49
CA ALA A 124 10.02 -9.10 24.23
C ALA A 124 10.58 -10.49 24.60
N LEU A 125 11.30 -11.15 23.68
CA LEU A 125 11.95 -12.45 23.93
C LEU A 125 13.09 -12.32 24.95
N LEU A 126 13.86 -11.23 24.92
CA LEU A 126 14.89 -10.96 25.92
C LEU A 126 14.31 -10.80 27.34
N VAL A 127 13.16 -10.12 27.46
CA VAL A 127 12.46 -9.94 28.73
C VAL A 127 11.85 -11.24 29.24
N ALA A 128 11.33 -12.09 28.35
CA ALA A 128 10.79 -13.40 28.71
C ALA A 128 11.86 -14.35 29.27
N GLY A 129 13.12 -14.17 28.89
CA GLY A 129 14.26 -14.86 29.47
C GLY A 129 14.48 -16.30 28.99
N SER A 130 13.60 -16.86 28.16
CA SER A 130 13.60 -18.28 27.78
C SER A 130 14.64 -18.64 26.70
N SER A 131 15.24 -17.66 26.01
CA SER A 131 16.16 -17.90 24.89
C SER A 131 17.47 -17.13 25.07
N SER A 132 18.58 -17.68 24.59
CA SER A 132 19.85 -16.99 24.53
C SER A 132 19.84 -15.81 23.55
N VAL A 133 20.80 -14.89 23.71
CA VAL A 133 20.92 -13.75 22.76
C VAL A 133 21.23 -14.25 21.34
N ALA A 134 21.98 -15.35 21.22
CA ALA A 134 22.30 -15.96 19.93
C ALA A 134 21.05 -16.54 19.24
N GLU A 135 20.22 -17.27 19.97
CA GLU A 135 18.94 -17.81 19.45
C GLU A 135 17.98 -16.69 19.03
N ILE A 136 17.90 -15.63 19.84
CA ILE A 136 17.06 -14.46 19.49
C ILE A 136 17.59 -13.74 18.24
N ALA A 137 18.92 -13.63 18.10
CA ALA A 137 19.54 -13.06 16.91
C ALA A 137 19.20 -13.88 15.66
N ALA A 138 19.31 -15.21 15.75
CA ALA A 138 18.95 -16.13 14.67
C ALA A 138 17.45 -16.02 14.33
N ALA A 139 16.57 -16.04 15.34
CA ALA A 139 15.12 -15.85 15.16
C ALA A 139 14.77 -14.50 14.54
N ALA A 140 15.54 -13.45 14.82
CA ALA A 140 15.38 -12.15 14.19
C ALA A 140 15.96 -12.06 12.76
N GLY A 141 16.50 -13.17 12.22
CA GLY A 141 17.03 -13.26 10.86
C GLY A 141 18.45 -12.69 10.71
N TYR A 142 19.22 -12.60 11.81
CA TYR A 142 20.60 -12.11 11.75
C TYR A 142 21.59 -13.26 11.71
N GLY A 143 22.47 -13.28 10.72
CA GLY A 143 23.50 -14.30 10.57
C GLY A 143 24.65 -14.18 11.58
N SER A 144 24.70 -13.12 12.42
CA SER A 144 25.64 -13.01 13.52
C SER A 144 25.09 -12.20 14.68
N GLN A 145 25.49 -12.60 15.90
CA GLN A 145 25.11 -11.93 17.12
C GLN A 145 25.62 -10.47 17.18
N SER A 146 26.80 -10.19 16.60
CA SER A 146 27.37 -8.84 16.57
C SER A 146 26.53 -7.90 15.70
N LYS A 147 26.10 -8.33 14.50
CA LYS A 147 25.22 -7.55 13.63
C LYS A 147 23.85 -7.30 14.28
N PHE A 148 23.32 -8.32 14.94
CA PHE A 148 22.10 -8.20 15.73
C PHE A 148 22.26 -7.17 16.87
N ALA A 149 23.32 -7.29 17.68
CA ALA A 149 23.55 -6.39 18.81
C ALA A 149 23.67 -4.92 18.36
N ALA A 150 24.37 -4.67 17.25
CA ALA A 150 24.46 -3.32 16.67
C ALA A 150 23.09 -2.78 16.22
N ALA A 151 22.30 -3.60 15.51
CA ALA A 151 20.97 -3.24 15.06
C ALA A 151 20.00 -3.02 16.24
N PHE A 152 20.08 -3.89 17.26
CA PHE A 152 19.26 -3.79 18.47
C PHE A 152 19.59 -2.52 19.26
N LYS A 153 20.86 -2.22 19.49
CA LYS A 153 21.30 -1.00 20.17
C LYS A 153 20.86 0.26 19.43
N GLN A 154 20.89 0.24 18.08
CA GLN A 154 20.43 1.37 17.27
C GLN A 154 18.93 1.65 17.47
N VAL A 155 18.09 0.63 17.65
CA VAL A 155 16.64 0.77 17.78
C VAL A 155 16.21 0.93 19.24
N MET A 156 16.78 0.12 20.14
CA MET A 156 16.37 0.03 21.55
C MET A 156 17.24 0.86 22.50
N GLN A 157 18.30 1.53 21.98
CA GLN A 157 19.25 2.38 22.72
C GLN A 157 20.08 1.65 23.80
N LEU A 158 19.95 0.33 23.93
CA LEU A 158 20.69 -0.54 24.84
C LEU A 158 21.19 -1.77 24.10
N ALA A 159 22.31 -2.34 24.54
CA ALA A 159 22.74 -3.64 24.05
C ALA A 159 21.78 -4.76 24.52
N PRO A 160 21.64 -5.88 23.77
CA PRO A 160 20.71 -6.96 24.14
C PRO A 160 20.91 -7.49 25.55
N SER A 161 22.16 -7.68 25.98
CA SER A 161 22.52 -8.16 27.35
C SER A 161 22.14 -7.14 28.42
N GLU A 162 22.40 -5.84 28.16
CA GLU A 162 22.03 -4.76 29.07
C GLU A 162 20.50 -4.64 29.17
N TYR A 163 19.80 -4.79 28.03
CA TYR A 163 18.34 -4.77 27.98
C TYR A 163 17.74 -5.91 28.79
N ARG A 164 18.27 -7.13 28.65
CA ARG A 164 17.86 -8.29 29.45
C ARG A 164 18.12 -8.09 30.94
N MET A 165 19.32 -7.60 31.32
CA MET A 165 19.66 -7.35 32.72
C MET A 165 18.71 -6.31 33.35
N ARG A 166 18.31 -5.29 32.59
CA ARG A 166 17.48 -4.18 33.08
C ARG A 166 15.99 -4.50 33.15
N TYR A 167 15.48 -5.28 32.19
CA TYR A 167 14.05 -5.52 32.02
C TYR A 167 13.64 -6.99 32.07
N GLY A 168 14.58 -7.92 32.09
CA GLY A 168 14.30 -9.36 32.18
C GLY A 168 13.65 -9.73 33.49
N LYS A 169 12.77 -10.73 33.45
CA LYS A 169 12.23 -11.32 34.68
C LYS A 169 13.36 -12.04 35.41
N LYS A 170 13.54 -11.74 36.70
CA LYS A 170 14.40 -12.51 37.61
C LYS A 170 13.79 -13.88 37.86
#